data_815305caabd5bf6407ad9816e7858df3
#
_entry.id   815305caabd5bf6407ad9816e7858df3
#
_cell.length_a   1.000
_cell.length_b   1.000
_cell.length_c   1.000
_cell.angle_alpha   90.00
_cell.angle_beta   90.00
_cell.angle_gamma   90.00
#
_symmetry.space_group_name_H-M   'P 1'
#
loop_
_entity.id
_entity.type
_entity.pdbx_description
1 polymer ?
#
loop_
_entity_poly.entity_id
_entity_poly.type
_entity_poly.pdbx_seq_one_letter_code
_entity_poly.pdbx_strand_id
1 'polypeptide(L)'
;VVDCAQTAPESIANRLDQWADITNPLHFEAITTVYAHAPGATLPHPMLALRSHADQQTPAPAQFVFDRGQLGGPAGLLAFVVSASSGDRDMLQTQVLAQAKQQLKLTLQPVQTVVEKRATFACTPGLERPPMQIAPGLLACGDYVAGPYPATLEGAVRAGQAAGQAVTQ
;
A
#
# COMPACT_ATOMS: atom_id res chain seq x y z
N VAL A 1 18.34 -6.35 -0.06
CA VAL A 1 18.59 -7.11 1.18
C VAL A 1 20.08 -7.38 1.18
N VAL A 2 20.83 -6.71 2.09
CA VAL A 2 22.25 -7.01 2.30
C VAL A 2 22.28 -8.35 3.01
N ASP A 3 22.98 -9.32 2.46
CA ASP A 3 23.21 -10.62 3.08
C ASP A 3 24.18 -10.44 4.26
N CYS A 4 23.64 -10.01 5.41
CA CYS A 4 24.40 -9.82 6.64
C CYS A 4 24.69 -11.14 7.37
N ALA A 5 24.17 -12.27 6.87
CA ALA A 5 24.29 -13.57 7.54
C ALA A 5 25.71 -14.15 7.43
N GLN A 6 26.48 -13.80 6.40
CA GLN A 6 27.81 -14.41 6.16
C GLN A 6 28.94 -13.83 7.02
N THR A 7 28.72 -12.70 7.70
CA THR A 7 29.80 -12.02 8.50
C THR A 7 29.41 -11.79 9.95
N ALA A 8 28.20 -12.18 10.36
CA ALA A 8 27.72 -11.98 11.73
C ALA A 8 28.21 -13.09 12.67
N PRO A 9 28.51 -12.79 13.96
CA PRO A 9 28.72 -13.80 14.97
C PRO A 9 27.52 -14.78 15.02
N GLU A 10 27.78 -16.06 15.29
CA GLU A 10 26.77 -17.13 15.30
C GLU A 10 25.50 -16.78 16.11
N SER A 11 25.64 -16.08 17.22
CA SER A 11 24.53 -15.60 18.04
C SER A 11 23.63 -14.57 17.34
N ILE A 12 24.20 -13.75 16.44
CA ILE A 12 23.43 -12.76 15.64
C ILE A 12 22.76 -13.45 14.48
N ALA A 13 23.43 -14.40 13.82
CA ALA A 13 22.86 -15.19 12.75
C ALA A 13 21.59 -15.95 13.23
N ASN A 14 21.68 -16.65 14.37
CA ASN A 14 20.52 -17.35 14.95
C ASN A 14 19.35 -16.41 15.28
N ARG A 15 19.61 -15.18 15.74
CA ARG A 15 18.55 -14.18 15.99
C ARG A 15 17.93 -13.64 14.71
N LEU A 16 18.75 -13.47 13.68
CA LEU A 16 18.26 -13.09 12.34
C LEU A 16 17.34 -14.18 11.76
N ASP A 17 17.72 -15.46 11.90
CA ASP A 17 16.90 -16.57 11.44
C ASP A 17 15.56 -16.63 12.19
N GLN A 18 15.56 -16.51 13.52
CA GLN A 18 14.33 -16.45 14.31
C GLN A 18 13.44 -15.27 13.92
N TRP A 19 14.04 -14.11 13.67
CA TRP A 19 13.31 -12.93 13.23
C TRP A 19 12.76 -13.10 11.80
N ALA A 20 13.53 -13.75 10.91
CA ALA A 20 13.12 -14.09 9.55
C ALA A 20 11.95 -15.06 9.54
N ASP A 21 11.89 -16.02 10.46
CA ASP A 21 10.78 -16.97 10.60
C ASP A 21 9.44 -16.27 10.89
N ILE A 22 9.47 -15.12 11.57
CA ILE A 22 8.27 -14.29 11.80
C ILE A 22 7.94 -13.44 10.57
N THR A 23 8.93 -12.99 9.79
CA THR A 23 8.70 -12.12 8.64
C THR A 23 8.37 -12.86 7.35
N ASN A 24 8.94 -14.04 7.14
CA ASN A 24 8.75 -14.83 5.92
C ASN A 24 7.28 -15.20 5.65
N PRO A 25 6.44 -15.50 6.68
CA PRO A 25 5.02 -15.77 6.48
C PRO A 25 4.17 -14.55 6.12
N LEU A 26 4.71 -13.32 6.13
CA LEU A 26 3.95 -12.15 5.76
C LEU A 26 3.55 -12.19 4.29
N HIS A 27 2.26 -12.27 4.02
CA HIS A 27 1.70 -12.16 2.69
C HIS A 27 1.48 -10.69 2.32
N PHE A 28 1.62 -10.37 1.03
CA PHE A 28 1.49 -9.00 0.55
C PHE A 28 0.24 -8.84 -0.30
N GLU A 29 -0.42 -7.68 -0.12
CA GLU A 29 -1.54 -7.25 -0.92
C GLU A 29 -1.07 -6.25 -1.98
N ALA A 30 -1.64 -6.38 -3.18
CA ALA A 30 -1.39 -5.41 -4.23
C ALA A 30 -2.35 -4.22 -4.12
N ILE A 31 -1.86 -3.04 -4.50
CA ILE A 31 -2.69 -1.86 -4.72
C ILE A 31 -2.51 -1.41 -6.15
N THR A 32 -3.63 -1.24 -6.86
CA THR A 32 -3.64 -0.69 -8.21
C THR A 32 -4.14 0.75 -8.18
N THR A 33 -3.40 1.65 -8.82
CA THR A 33 -3.83 3.03 -9.03
C THR A 33 -4.04 3.26 -10.53
N VAL A 34 -5.27 3.63 -10.90
CA VAL A 34 -5.62 4.02 -12.28
C VAL A 34 -5.66 5.54 -12.35
N TYR A 35 -4.70 6.11 -13.08
CA TYR A 35 -4.69 7.53 -13.41
C TYR A 35 -5.48 7.75 -14.70
N ALA A 36 -6.45 8.66 -14.66
CA ALA A 36 -7.27 8.99 -15.81
C ALA A 36 -7.56 10.50 -15.83
N HIS A 37 -7.73 11.05 -17.02
CA HIS A 37 -7.88 12.48 -17.25
C HIS A 37 -9.27 12.80 -17.81
N ALA A 38 -9.89 13.85 -17.25
CA ALA A 38 -11.08 14.49 -17.77
C ALA A 38 -10.84 16.00 -17.81
N PRO A 39 -10.64 16.61 -19.00
CA PRO A 39 -10.44 18.05 -19.12
C PRO A 39 -11.54 18.85 -18.43
N GLY A 40 -11.17 19.77 -17.56
CA GLY A 40 -12.09 20.63 -16.82
C GLY A 40 -12.90 19.96 -15.70
N ALA A 41 -12.70 18.67 -15.46
CA ALA A 41 -13.34 18.01 -14.32
C ALA A 41 -12.67 18.42 -13.00
N THR A 42 -13.51 18.69 -12.01
CA THR A 42 -13.11 18.93 -10.61
C THR A 42 -14.10 18.18 -9.74
N LEU A 43 -13.59 17.40 -8.78
CA LEU A 43 -14.43 16.73 -7.82
C LEU A 43 -14.88 17.70 -6.70
N PRO A 44 -16.00 17.44 -6.01
CA PRO A 44 -16.45 18.30 -4.91
C PRO A 44 -15.48 18.36 -3.73
N HIS A 45 -14.62 17.34 -3.59
CA HIS A 45 -13.56 17.26 -2.58
C HIS A 45 -12.30 16.65 -3.17
N PRO A 46 -11.11 16.91 -2.58
CA PRO A 46 -9.85 16.32 -3.05
C PRO A 46 -9.83 14.80 -3.05
N MET A 47 -10.64 14.17 -2.20
CA MET A 47 -10.82 12.72 -2.10
C MET A 47 -12.29 12.38 -1.94
N LEU A 48 -12.75 11.36 -2.66
CA LEU A 48 -14.09 10.79 -2.48
C LEU A 48 -13.99 9.28 -2.28
N ALA A 49 -14.84 8.77 -1.38
CA ALA A 49 -15.13 7.34 -1.31
C ALA A 49 -16.10 6.96 -2.42
N LEU A 50 -15.84 5.84 -3.08
CA LEU A 50 -16.68 5.25 -4.10
C LEU A 50 -17.42 4.02 -3.56
N ARG A 51 -18.56 3.69 -4.16
CA ARG A 51 -19.20 2.41 -3.89
C ARG A 51 -18.41 1.33 -4.59
N SER A 52 -17.77 0.45 -3.84
CA SER A 52 -17.02 -0.67 -4.38
C SER A 52 -17.74 -1.98 -4.14
N HIS A 53 -17.73 -2.85 -5.14
CA HIS A 53 -18.27 -4.22 -5.06
C HIS A 53 -17.63 -5.11 -6.14
N ALA A 54 -17.61 -6.41 -5.86
CA ALA A 54 -17.03 -7.44 -6.72
C ALA A 54 -18.06 -8.17 -7.57
N ASP A 55 -19.21 -7.55 -7.88
CA ASP A 55 -20.21 -8.15 -8.77
C ASP A 55 -19.59 -8.42 -10.14
N GLN A 56 -19.73 -9.64 -10.64
CA GLN A 56 -19.17 -10.05 -11.93
C GLN A 56 -19.81 -9.34 -13.13
N GLN A 57 -21.06 -8.89 -12.99
CA GLN A 57 -21.79 -8.23 -14.09
C GLN A 57 -21.47 -6.74 -14.19
N THR A 58 -21.28 -6.07 -13.05
CA THR A 58 -20.97 -4.63 -12.99
C THR A 58 -19.88 -4.35 -11.96
N PRO A 59 -18.65 -4.83 -12.18
CA PRO A 59 -17.59 -4.69 -11.19
C PRO A 59 -17.25 -3.21 -10.94
N ALA A 60 -17.14 -2.85 -9.68
CA ALA A 60 -16.77 -1.52 -9.22
C ALA A 60 -15.59 -1.63 -8.22
N PRO A 61 -14.35 -1.83 -8.73
CA PRO A 61 -13.24 -2.23 -7.88
C PRO A 61 -12.62 -1.09 -7.07
N ALA A 62 -12.74 0.18 -7.51
CA ALA A 62 -12.11 1.30 -6.82
C ALA A 62 -12.88 1.72 -5.56
N GLN A 63 -12.17 1.86 -4.45
CA GLN A 63 -12.73 2.34 -3.18
C GLN A 63 -12.66 3.86 -3.05
N PHE A 64 -11.61 4.46 -3.63
CA PHE A 64 -11.37 5.90 -3.52
C PHE A 64 -10.97 6.50 -4.86
N VAL A 65 -11.27 7.79 -5.02
CA VAL A 65 -10.75 8.63 -6.09
C VAL A 65 -10.17 9.91 -5.50
N PHE A 66 -9.01 10.31 -6.00
CA PHE A 66 -8.31 11.55 -5.64
C PHE A 66 -8.29 12.51 -6.82
N ASP A 67 -8.70 13.75 -6.61
CA ASP A 67 -8.52 14.84 -7.55
C ASP A 67 -7.10 15.42 -7.40
N ARG A 68 -6.23 15.05 -8.33
CA ARG A 68 -4.82 15.46 -8.30
C ARG A 68 -4.66 16.95 -8.47
N GLY A 69 -5.56 17.61 -9.20
CA GLY A 69 -5.56 19.06 -9.37
C GLY A 69 -5.73 19.81 -8.05
N GLN A 70 -6.67 19.37 -7.20
CA GLN A 70 -6.87 19.95 -5.87
C GLN A 70 -5.74 19.64 -4.88
N LEU A 71 -4.90 18.65 -5.19
CA LEU A 71 -3.74 18.23 -4.38
C LEU A 71 -2.41 18.78 -4.92
N GLY A 72 -2.45 19.81 -5.76
CA GLY A 72 -1.27 20.46 -6.33
C GLY A 72 -0.68 19.75 -7.56
N GLY A 73 -1.37 18.77 -8.11
CA GLY A 73 -1.01 18.10 -9.36
C GLY A 73 -1.71 18.67 -10.59
N PRO A 74 -1.66 17.97 -11.74
CA PRO A 74 -2.32 18.43 -12.97
C PRO A 74 -3.85 18.49 -12.83
N ALA A 75 -4.44 19.61 -13.29
CA ALA A 75 -5.89 19.78 -13.30
C ALA A 75 -6.58 18.74 -14.19
N GLY A 76 -7.71 18.20 -13.72
CA GLY A 76 -8.48 17.17 -14.42
C GLY A 76 -7.87 15.77 -14.33
N LEU A 77 -6.72 15.59 -13.68
CA LEU A 77 -6.14 14.27 -13.44
C LEU A 77 -6.73 13.65 -12.17
N LEU A 78 -7.37 12.50 -12.32
CA LEU A 78 -7.97 11.73 -11.25
C LEU A 78 -7.16 10.44 -11.02
N ALA A 79 -6.98 10.06 -9.75
CA ALA A 79 -6.32 8.81 -9.35
C ALA A 79 -7.30 7.92 -8.61
N PHE A 80 -7.65 6.79 -9.19
CA PHE A 80 -8.56 5.80 -8.61
C PHE A 80 -7.74 4.71 -7.94
N VAL A 81 -8.05 4.38 -6.69
CA VAL A 81 -7.32 3.39 -5.89
C VAL A 81 -8.15 2.13 -5.70
N VAL A 82 -7.55 1.01 -6.08
CA VAL A 82 -8.07 -0.34 -5.88
C VAL A 82 -7.17 -1.05 -4.87
N SER A 83 -7.62 -1.15 -3.63
CA SER A 83 -6.91 -1.84 -2.55
C SER A 83 -7.14 -3.35 -2.65
N ALA A 84 -6.15 -4.15 -2.21
CA ALA A 84 -6.17 -5.61 -2.31
C ALA A 84 -6.52 -6.07 -3.72
N SER A 85 -5.91 -5.41 -4.72
CA SER A 85 -6.26 -5.62 -6.12
C SER A 85 -5.78 -6.98 -6.62
N SER A 86 -6.62 -7.63 -7.41
CA SER A 86 -6.32 -8.89 -8.09
C SER A 86 -6.74 -8.82 -9.54
N GLY A 87 -6.15 -9.68 -10.39
CA GLY A 87 -6.49 -9.76 -11.79
C GLY A 87 -5.58 -8.94 -12.70
N ASP A 88 -5.99 -8.85 -13.96
CA ASP A 88 -5.23 -8.18 -15.01
C ASP A 88 -5.33 -6.66 -14.92
N ARG A 89 -4.22 -5.97 -15.20
CA ARG A 89 -4.11 -4.50 -15.15
C ARG A 89 -5.08 -3.79 -16.09
N ASP A 90 -5.22 -4.29 -17.32
CA ASP A 90 -6.02 -3.63 -18.35
C ASP A 90 -7.52 -3.87 -18.10
N MET A 91 -7.84 -5.02 -17.52
CA MET A 91 -9.19 -5.33 -17.05
C MET A 91 -9.58 -4.40 -15.89
N LEU A 92 -8.73 -4.23 -14.89
CA LEU A 92 -8.96 -3.31 -13.77
C LEU A 92 -9.13 -1.86 -14.25
N GLN A 93 -8.28 -1.41 -15.18
CA GLN A 93 -8.43 -0.10 -15.80
C GLN A 93 -9.81 0.08 -16.44
N THR A 94 -10.25 -0.89 -17.25
CA THR A 94 -11.54 -0.84 -17.92
C THR A 94 -12.70 -0.77 -16.91
N GLN A 95 -12.64 -1.59 -15.87
CA GLN A 95 -13.66 -1.63 -14.80
C GLN A 95 -13.72 -0.31 -14.04
N VAL A 96 -12.56 0.28 -13.69
CA VAL A 96 -12.48 1.57 -13.00
C VAL A 96 -13.05 2.71 -13.86
N LEU A 97 -12.76 2.73 -15.16
CA LEU A 97 -13.31 3.74 -16.07
C LEU A 97 -14.84 3.61 -16.20
N ALA A 98 -15.35 2.38 -16.25
CA ALA A 98 -16.79 2.11 -16.25
C ALA A 98 -17.45 2.57 -14.93
N GLN A 99 -16.83 2.27 -13.79
CA GLN A 99 -17.26 2.72 -12.47
C GLN A 99 -17.30 4.26 -12.37
N ALA A 100 -16.26 4.94 -12.85
CA ALA A 100 -16.22 6.40 -12.88
C ALA A 100 -17.36 7.01 -13.72
N LYS A 101 -17.63 6.44 -14.89
CA LYS A 101 -18.76 6.84 -15.74
C LYS A 101 -20.09 6.67 -15.02
N GLN A 102 -20.27 5.54 -14.34
CA GLN A 102 -21.51 5.24 -13.63
C GLN A 102 -21.72 6.13 -12.39
N GLN A 103 -20.70 6.30 -11.56
CA GLN A 103 -20.83 6.94 -10.25
C GLN A 103 -20.57 8.45 -10.28
N LEU A 104 -19.60 8.88 -11.06
CA LEU A 104 -19.22 10.28 -11.16
C LEU A 104 -19.78 10.99 -12.40
N LYS A 105 -20.39 10.24 -13.35
CA LYS A 105 -20.87 10.76 -14.63
C LYS A 105 -19.74 11.38 -15.48
N LEU A 106 -18.50 10.94 -15.27
CA LEU A 106 -17.33 11.40 -16.01
C LEU A 106 -16.94 10.36 -17.06
N THR A 107 -16.64 10.86 -18.27
CA THR A 107 -15.96 10.07 -19.30
C THR A 107 -14.48 10.42 -19.24
N LEU A 108 -13.65 9.44 -18.90
CA LEU A 108 -12.24 9.62 -18.63
C LEU A 108 -11.39 8.99 -19.73
N GLN A 109 -10.26 9.62 -20.01
CA GLN A 109 -9.19 9.07 -20.83
C GLN A 109 -8.13 8.44 -19.90
N PRO A 110 -7.80 7.15 -20.07
CA PRO A 110 -6.76 6.51 -19.27
C PRO A 110 -5.40 7.16 -19.57
N VAL A 111 -4.64 7.41 -18.51
CA VAL A 111 -3.28 7.96 -18.60
C VAL A 111 -2.25 6.90 -18.26
N GLN A 112 -2.41 6.28 -17.09
CA GLN A 112 -1.49 5.25 -16.62
C GLN A 112 -2.17 4.37 -15.57
N THR A 113 -1.87 3.08 -15.58
CA THR A 113 -2.24 2.16 -14.50
C THR A 113 -0.97 1.60 -13.87
N VAL A 114 -0.83 1.84 -12.57
CA VAL A 114 0.31 1.38 -11.76
C VAL A 114 -0.18 0.29 -10.84
N VAL A 115 0.49 -0.86 -10.84
CA VAL A 115 0.21 -1.98 -9.94
C VAL A 115 1.42 -2.16 -9.04
N GLU A 116 1.27 -1.84 -7.75
CA GLU A 116 2.26 -2.17 -6.74
C GLU A 116 1.89 -3.51 -6.13
N LYS A 117 2.65 -4.55 -6.49
CA LYS A 117 2.33 -5.94 -6.10
C LYS A 117 2.58 -6.23 -4.62
N ARG A 118 3.45 -5.47 -3.99
CA ARG A 118 3.81 -5.60 -2.57
C ARG A 118 3.58 -4.27 -1.86
N ALA A 119 2.40 -3.71 -2.06
CA ALA A 119 2.07 -2.38 -1.53
C ALA A 119 1.98 -2.36 -0.01
N THR A 120 1.47 -3.43 0.57
CA THR A 120 1.34 -3.59 2.01
C THR A 120 1.22 -5.08 2.36
N PHE A 121 1.48 -5.45 3.60
CA PHE A 121 1.19 -6.81 4.04
C PHE A 121 -0.28 -6.97 4.41
N ALA A 122 -0.81 -8.19 4.27
CA ALA A 122 -2.18 -8.53 4.63
C ALA A 122 -2.34 -8.57 6.16
N CYS A 123 -3.18 -7.69 6.70
CA CYS A 123 -3.52 -7.67 8.13
C CYS A 123 -4.59 -8.73 8.44
N THR A 124 -4.19 -9.99 8.53
CA THR A 124 -5.10 -11.09 8.87
C THR A 124 -5.29 -11.22 10.39
N PRO A 125 -6.44 -11.73 10.86
CA PRO A 125 -6.64 -12.01 12.28
C PRO A 125 -5.57 -12.96 12.84
N GLY A 126 -5.00 -12.62 13.99
CA GLY A 126 -3.96 -13.44 14.63
C GLY A 126 -2.56 -13.31 14.00
N LEU A 127 -2.36 -12.40 13.06
CA LEU A 127 -1.05 -12.18 12.45
C LEU A 127 -0.02 -11.75 13.51
N GLU A 128 1.05 -12.54 13.65
CA GLU A 128 2.22 -12.16 14.42
C GLU A 128 3.13 -11.29 13.56
N ARG A 129 3.61 -10.18 14.14
CA ARG A 129 4.53 -9.26 13.48
C ARG A 129 5.85 -9.22 14.22
N PRO A 130 6.99 -9.09 13.51
CA PRO A 130 8.30 -9.16 14.12
C PRO A 130 8.55 -7.98 15.07
N PRO A 131 9.32 -8.19 16.15
CA PRO A 131 9.75 -7.09 17.03
C PRO A 131 10.73 -6.17 16.30
N MET A 132 10.83 -4.92 16.79
CA MET A 132 11.83 -3.95 16.30
C MET A 132 13.26 -4.45 16.53
N GLN A 133 13.54 -5.03 17.68
CA GLN A 133 14.88 -5.50 18.03
C GLN A 133 15.15 -6.90 17.46
N ILE A 134 16.14 -7.01 16.57
CA ILE A 134 16.61 -8.28 16.02
C ILE A 134 17.70 -8.87 16.91
N ALA A 135 18.72 -8.05 17.21
CA ALA A 135 19.85 -8.41 18.06
C ALA A 135 20.39 -7.15 18.75
N PRO A 136 21.31 -7.26 19.73
CA PRO A 136 21.99 -6.12 20.29
C PRO A 136 22.66 -5.28 19.17
N GLY A 137 22.28 -3.99 19.07
CA GLY A 137 22.77 -3.07 18.04
C GLY A 137 22.17 -3.26 16.65
N LEU A 138 21.21 -4.18 16.46
CA LEU A 138 20.53 -4.41 15.19
C LEU A 138 19.03 -4.27 15.34
N LEU A 139 18.44 -3.27 14.68
CA LEU A 139 17.04 -2.94 14.73
C LEU A 139 16.40 -2.99 13.34
N ALA A 140 15.13 -3.37 13.27
CA ALA A 140 14.29 -3.22 12.10
C ALA A 140 13.23 -2.14 12.33
N CYS A 141 12.84 -1.42 11.29
CA CYS A 141 11.71 -0.51 11.32
C CYS A 141 10.91 -0.60 10.02
N GLY A 142 9.64 -0.29 10.09
CA GLY A 142 8.71 -0.34 8.96
C GLY A 142 7.29 -0.56 9.45
N ASP A 143 6.34 -0.51 8.53
CA ASP A 143 4.91 -0.73 8.81
C ASP A 143 4.59 -2.15 9.27
N TYR A 144 5.45 -3.11 8.95
CA TYR A 144 5.34 -4.53 9.29
C TYR A 144 5.84 -4.89 10.69
N VAL A 145 6.64 -4.04 11.33
CA VAL A 145 7.14 -4.25 12.71
C VAL A 145 5.99 -4.13 13.70
N ALA A 146 6.04 -4.92 14.79
CA ALA A 146 5.03 -4.90 15.84
C ALA A 146 4.86 -3.49 16.42
N GLY A 147 3.62 -3.03 16.50
CA GLY A 147 3.29 -1.67 16.95
C GLY A 147 1.88 -1.26 16.51
N PRO A 148 1.43 -0.06 16.86
CA PRO A 148 0.16 0.48 16.39
C PRO A 148 0.20 0.82 14.89
N TYR A 149 -0.98 0.93 14.27
CA TYR A 149 -1.16 1.30 12.86
C TYR A 149 -0.46 0.37 11.86
N PRO A 150 -0.73 -0.96 11.88
CA PRO A 150 -0.12 -1.90 10.95
C PRO A 150 -0.45 -1.55 9.50
N ALA A 151 0.48 -1.84 8.59
CA ALA A 151 0.30 -1.65 7.15
C ALA A 151 -0.04 -0.20 6.74
N THR A 152 0.47 0.79 7.47
CA THR A 152 0.24 2.22 7.20
C THR A 152 1.52 3.04 7.21
N LEU A 153 1.49 4.20 6.53
CA LEU A 153 2.58 5.19 6.58
C LEU A 153 2.84 5.66 8.03
N GLU A 154 1.79 5.84 8.82
CA GLU A 154 1.91 6.22 10.24
C GLU A 154 2.67 5.17 11.02
N GLY A 155 2.36 3.88 10.84
CA GLY A 155 3.08 2.77 11.45
C GLY A 155 4.55 2.77 11.09
N ALA A 156 4.88 2.96 9.80
CA ALA A 156 6.25 3.03 9.32
C ALA A 156 7.03 4.20 9.94
N VAL A 157 6.44 5.38 9.98
CA VAL A 157 7.06 6.59 10.58
C VAL A 157 7.32 6.39 12.06
N ARG A 158 6.35 5.90 12.81
CA ARG A 158 6.50 5.65 14.27
C ARG A 158 7.56 4.59 14.55
N ALA A 159 7.59 3.50 13.78
CA ALA A 159 8.62 2.47 13.91
C ALA A 159 10.01 3.04 13.63
N GLY A 160 10.17 3.89 12.59
CA GLY A 160 11.42 4.57 12.27
C GLY A 160 11.88 5.52 13.38
N GLN A 161 10.97 6.32 13.94
CA GLN A 161 11.27 7.21 15.06
C GLN A 161 11.70 6.45 16.31
N ALA A 162 10.99 5.36 16.65
CA ALA A 162 11.33 4.52 17.80
C ALA A 162 12.71 3.86 17.63
N ALA A 163 13.02 3.34 16.43
CA ALA A 163 14.32 2.78 16.12
C ALA A 163 15.43 3.85 16.20
N GLY A 164 15.21 5.04 15.67
CA GLY A 164 16.15 6.16 15.77
C GLY A 164 16.46 6.57 17.20
N GLN A 165 15.44 6.63 18.06
CA GLN A 165 15.62 6.92 19.48
C GLN A 165 16.41 5.82 20.21
N ALA A 166 16.18 4.56 19.87
CA ALA A 166 16.84 3.42 20.50
C ALA A 166 18.35 3.31 20.19
N VAL A 167 18.81 3.84 19.05
CA VAL A 167 20.24 3.85 18.70
C VAL A 167 20.99 5.06 19.24
N THR A 168 20.30 6.06 19.78
CA THR A 168 20.92 7.29 20.35
C THR A 168 21.04 7.26 21.88
N GLN A 169 20.54 6.23 22.52
CA GLN A 169 20.67 5.94 23.95
C GLN A 169 21.82 4.97 24.21
#